data_bf1359a311bb036b612680d064171a07
#
_entry.id   bf1359a311bb036b612680d064171a07
#
_cell.length_a   1.000
_cell.length_b   1.000
_cell.length_c   1.000
_cell.angle_alpha   90.00
_cell.angle_beta   90.00
_cell.angle_gamma   90.00
#
_symmetry.space_group_name_H-M   'P 1'
#
loop_
_entity.id
_entity.type
_entity.pdbx_description
1 polymer ?
#
loop_
_entity_poly.entity_id
_entity_poly.type
_entity_poly.pdbx_seq_one_letter_code
_entity_poly.pdbx_strand_id
1 'polypeptide(L)'
;ENGVIYQAICGNCKLGAPTAPVYPTTPGAWSTNNNTAGGCNLTMVKIAMNLAGVAGNIRSSIAGVPRDTSGCVPLLVSFRDTIAVGQKYVWRFGDGSPDTTTTTAFVQHTYNFIGDYSVRLVSIDSNTCNISDTSYTTLRVRNDDAFLGFTPSKQLPCQDLKYNFINNSVS
;
A
#
# COMPACT_ATOMS: atom_id res chain seq x y z
N GLU A 1 9.09 14.46 -5.36
CA GLU A 1 9.27 15.69 -6.16
C GLU A 1 8.22 15.66 -7.27
N ASN A 2 7.39 16.68 -7.32
CA ASN A 2 6.37 16.81 -8.36
C ASN A 2 7.07 16.97 -9.71
N GLY A 3 6.78 16.09 -10.66
CA GLY A 3 7.34 16.15 -12.00
C GLY A 3 6.96 17.46 -12.69
N VAL A 4 7.94 18.28 -13.00
CA VAL A 4 7.76 19.49 -13.81
C VAL A 4 8.48 19.29 -15.14
N ILE A 5 7.73 19.40 -16.22
CA ILE A 5 8.29 19.36 -17.58
C ILE A 5 8.39 20.80 -18.08
N TYR A 6 9.57 21.17 -18.50
CA TYR A 6 9.81 22.41 -19.25
C TYR A 6 10.01 22.05 -20.71
N GLN A 7 9.17 22.61 -21.57
CA GLN A 7 9.27 22.43 -23.01
C GLN A 7 9.45 23.77 -23.69
N ALA A 8 10.51 23.89 -24.48
CA ALA A 8 10.73 25.03 -25.34
C ALA A 8 10.18 24.73 -26.75
N ILE A 9 9.33 25.59 -27.24
CA ILE A 9 8.73 25.48 -28.58
C ILE A 9 8.85 26.81 -29.31
N CYS A 10 8.89 26.73 -30.65
CA CYS A 10 8.76 27.92 -31.48
C CYS A 10 7.30 28.35 -31.44
N GLY A 11 7.02 29.47 -30.81
CA GLY A 11 5.66 30.00 -30.66
C GLY A 11 5.52 31.40 -31.21
N ASN A 12 4.27 31.79 -31.48
CA ASN A 12 3.89 33.14 -31.90
C ASN A 12 4.65 33.66 -33.12
N CYS A 13 4.79 32.83 -34.16
CA CYS A 13 5.45 33.16 -35.42
C CYS A 13 4.57 34.13 -36.20
N LYS A 14 4.90 35.40 -36.15
CA LYS A 14 4.24 36.43 -36.99
C LYS A 14 4.83 36.37 -38.41
N LEU A 15 4.32 35.47 -39.24
CA LEU A 15 4.57 35.52 -40.67
C LEU A 15 3.68 36.60 -41.31
N GLY A 16 4.07 37.87 -41.23
CA GLY A 16 3.56 38.95 -42.03
C GLY A 16 2.11 39.39 -41.78
N ALA A 17 1.39 38.82 -40.84
CA ALA A 17 0.03 39.20 -40.54
C ALA A 17 -0.07 40.01 -39.22
N PRO A 18 -0.56 41.24 -39.24
CA PRO A 18 -0.70 42.04 -38.03
C PRO A 18 -1.76 41.51 -37.03
N THR A 19 -2.52 40.51 -37.40
CA THR A 19 -3.65 39.92 -36.61
C THR A 19 -3.43 38.46 -36.27
N ALA A 20 -2.19 37.94 -36.27
CA ALA A 20 -1.92 36.56 -35.84
C ALA A 20 -2.34 36.40 -34.35
N PRO A 21 -3.05 35.33 -33.99
CA PRO A 21 -3.48 35.12 -32.63
C PRO A 21 -2.26 35.08 -31.69
N VAL A 22 -2.34 35.85 -30.61
CA VAL A 22 -1.31 35.84 -29.57
C VAL A 22 -1.34 34.48 -28.88
N TYR A 23 -0.17 33.87 -28.71
CA TYR A 23 -0.09 32.62 -27.97
C TYR A 23 -0.61 32.84 -26.54
N PRO A 24 -1.53 32.01 -26.03
CA PRO A 24 -2.10 32.19 -24.71
C PRO A 24 -1.03 32.03 -23.64
N THR A 25 -0.91 33.01 -22.76
CA THR A 25 0.03 32.98 -21.63
C THR A 25 -0.73 32.90 -20.31
N THR A 26 -0.13 32.25 -19.33
CA THR A 26 -0.69 32.21 -17.96
C THR A 26 -0.43 33.55 -17.24
N PRO A 27 -1.27 33.93 -16.27
CA PRO A 27 -1.02 35.10 -15.41
C PRO A 27 0.37 34.98 -14.76
N GLY A 28 1.15 36.08 -14.80
CA GLY A 28 2.50 36.10 -14.25
C GLY A 28 3.59 35.58 -15.21
N ALA A 29 3.27 35.30 -16.47
CA ALA A 29 4.28 34.98 -17.46
C ALA A 29 5.27 36.13 -17.64
N TRP A 30 6.54 35.84 -17.86
CA TRP A 30 7.62 36.84 -18.01
C TRP A 30 7.36 37.82 -19.16
N SER A 31 6.76 37.33 -20.24
CA SER A 31 6.30 38.18 -21.34
C SER A 31 5.00 37.62 -21.93
N THR A 32 4.03 38.47 -22.15
CA THR A 32 2.75 38.13 -22.78
C THR A 32 2.73 38.40 -24.27
N ASN A 33 3.77 39.07 -24.80
CA ASN A 33 3.84 39.51 -26.19
C ASN A 33 5.14 38.98 -26.87
N ASN A 34 5.03 38.69 -28.15
CA ASN A 34 6.20 38.54 -28.99
C ASN A 34 6.73 39.91 -29.41
N ASN A 35 7.87 40.34 -28.88
CA ASN A 35 8.47 41.63 -29.14
C ASN A 35 9.44 41.59 -30.37
N THR A 36 9.51 40.48 -31.10
CA THR A 36 10.34 40.40 -32.31
C THR A 36 9.56 40.96 -33.53
N ALA A 37 10.18 41.84 -34.28
CA ALA A 37 9.64 42.36 -35.50
C ALA A 37 9.77 41.31 -36.66
N GLY A 38 8.74 40.47 -36.76
CA GLY A 38 8.65 39.47 -37.81
C GLY A 38 9.54 38.23 -37.59
N GLY A 39 9.07 37.26 -36.91
CA GLY A 39 9.75 35.99 -36.65
C GLY A 39 9.11 35.19 -35.53
N CYS A 40 9.59 33.95 -35.37
CA CYS A 40 9.22 33.08 -34.29
C CYS A 40 9.97 33.48 -33.01
N ASN A 41 9.31 33.40 -31.88
CA ASN A 41 9.95 33.55 -30.58
C ASN A 41 9.99 32.19 -29.84
N LEU A 42 10.97 32.01 -28.99
CA LEU A 42 11.03 30.84 -28.13
C LEU A 42 9.98 30.99 -27.02
N THR A 43 9.03 30.08 -26.99
CA THR A 43 8.01 30.01 -25.94
C THR A 43 8.35 28.87 -24.98
N MET A 44 8.43 29.17 -23.69
CA MET A 44 8.64 28.16 -22.67
C MET A 44 7.28 27.73 -22.08
N VAL A 45 6.97 26.46 -22.17
CA VAL A 45 5.81 25.86 -21.52
C VAL A 45 6.29 25.10 -20.29
N LYS A 46 5.76 25.49 -19.14
CA LYS A 46 5.94 24.77 -17.88
C LYS A 46 4.70 23.92 -17.61
N ILE A 47 4.86 22.62 -17.65
CA ILE A 47 3.79 21.68 -17.32
C ILE A 47 4.11 21.12 -15.92
N ALA A 48 3.40 21.58 -14.91
CA ALA A 48 3.46 21.00 -13.58
C ALA A 48 2.46 19.84 -13.53
N MET A 49 2.98 18.63 -13.51
CA MET A 49 2.14 17.46 -13.27
C MET A 49 2.12 17.22 -11.77
N ASN A 50 0.97 17.44 -11.15
CA ASN A 50 0.76 16.97 -9.79
C ASN A 50 0.52 15.46 -9.85
N LEU A 51 1.61 14.68 -9.96
CA LEU A 51 1.59 13.23 -10.01
C LEU A 51 1.47 12.61 -8.61
N ALA A 52 1.00 13.37 -7.63
CA ALA A 52 0.64 12.82 -6.34
C ALA A 52 -0.46 11.78 -6.56
N GLY A 53 -0.06 10.52 -6.59
CA GLY A 53 -0.95 9.38 -6.63
C GLY A 53 -1.24 8.88 -5.23
N VAL A 54 -2.42 8.27 -5.03
CA VAL A 54 -2.64 7.44 -3.86
C VAL A 54 -1.85 6.14 -4.05
N ALA A 55 -1.24 5.67 -2.97
CA ALA A 55 -0.56 4.38 -2.91
C ALA A 55 -0.99 3.66 -1.64
N GLY A 56 -1.14 2.36 -1.71
CA GLY A 56 -1.49 1.49 -0.59
C GLY A 56 -0.40 0.45 -0.33
N ASN A 57 -0.06 0.24 0.94
CA ASN A 57 0.85 -0.82 1.35
C ASN A 57 0.38 -1.44 2.66
N ILE A 58 -0.42 -2.49 2.54
CA ILE A 58 -0.98 -3.21 3.69
C ILE A 58 0.10 -3.97 4.45
N ARG A 59 0.09 -3.85 5.78
CA ARG A 59 0.90 -4.63 6.70
C ARG A 59 0.04 -5.15 7.84
N SER A 60 0.28 -6.39 8.23
CA SER A 60 -0.31 -7.04 9.40
C SER A 60 0.56 -6.85 10.64
N SER A 61 -0.07 -6.97 11.80
CA SER A 61 0.60 -7.06 13.10
C SER A 61 -0.25 -7.95 14.00
N ILE A 62 0.38 -8.91 14.66
CA ILE A 62 -0.25 -9.85 15.59
C ILE A 62 0.42 -9.67 16.95
N ALA A 63 -0.39 -9.50 18.00
CA ALA A 63 0.10 -9.27 19.37
C ALA A 63 1.20 -8.20 19.48
N GLY A 64 1.15 -7.18 18.62
CA GLY A 64 2.14 -6.11 18.58
C GLY A 64 3.41 -6.42 17.77
N VAL A 65 3.54 -7.63 17.21
CA VAL A 65 4.68 -8.00 16.35
C VAL A 65 4.39 -7.53 14.92
N PRO A 66 5.17 -6.57 14.38
CA PRO A 66 4.94 -6.06 13.02
C PRO A 66 5.29 -7.11 11.96
N ARG A 67 4.51 -7.11 10.87
CA ARG A 67 4.66 -8.00 9.71
C ARG A 67 4.45 -9.49 10.02
N ASP A 68 3.92 -9.81 11.20
CA ASP A 68 3.53 -11.17 11.49
C ASP A 68 2.29 -11.53 10.68
N THR A 69 2.31 -12.70 10.06
CA THR A 69 1.28 -13.18 9.14
C THR A 69 0.75 -14.56 9.52
N SER A 70 1.09 -15.07 10.70
CA SER A 70 0.64 -16.39 11.14
C SER A 70 0.29 -16.41 12.63
N GLY A 71 -0.72 -17.19 12.97
CA GLY A 71 -1.14 -17.37 14.36
C GLY A 71 -2.28 -18.36 14.50
N CYS A 72 -2.75 -18.56 15.72
CA CYS A 72 -3.74 -19.56 16.08
C CYS A 72 -5.13 -18.94 16.34
N VAL A 73 -6.18 -19.68 16.02
CA VAL A 73 -7.57 -19.26 16.27
C VAL A 73 -7.88 -19.20 17.77
N PRO A 74 -8.70 -18.23 18.24
CA PRO A 74 -9.16 -17.02 17.53
C PRO A 74 -8.01 -16.01 17.37
N LEU A 75 -7.77 -15.55 16.17
CA LEU A 75 -6.62 -14.69 15.86
C LEU A 75 -7.07 -13.24 15.61
N LEU A 76 -6.73 -12.35 16.54
CA LEU A 76 -6.89 -10.90 16.35
C LEU A 76 -5.69 -10.34 15.60
N VAL A 77 -5.96 -9.75 14.45
CA VAL A 77 -4.94 -9.13 13.58
C VAL A 77 -5.23 -7.65 13.42
N SER A 78 -4.19 -6.86 13.55
CA SER A 78 -4.21 -5.44 13.21
C SER A 78 -3.64 -5.23 11.82
N PHE A 79 -4.37 -4.53 10.96
CA PHE A 79 -3.92 -4.15 9.63
C PHE A 79 -3.71 -2.64 9.53
N ARG A 80 -2.66 -2.24 8.84
CA ARG A 80 -2.35 -0.83 8.60
C ARG A 80 -1.90 -0.64 7.16
N ASP A 81 -2.34 0.47 6.56
CA ASP A 81 -1.67 1.04 5.40
C ASP A 81 -0.45 1.84 5.87
N THR A 82 0.75 1.42 5.48
CA THR A 82 2.00 2.06 5.93
C THR A 82 2.33 3.34 5.16
N ILE A 83 1.69 3.57 4.01
CA ILE A 83 1.82 4.80 3.24
C ILE A 83 0.82 5.84 3.74
N ALA A 84 -0.41 5.43 4.02
CA ALA A 84 -1.45 6.20 4.71
C ALA A 84 -1.77 7.56 4.07
N VAL A 85 -1.72 7.66 2.74
CA VAL A 85 -2.04 8.90 1.99
C VAL A 85 -3.47 8.93 1.45
N GLY A 86 -4.23 7.85 1.59
CA GLY A 86 -5.63 7.78 1.18
C GLY A 86 -6.55 8.56 2.12
N GLN A 87 -7.70 9.00 1.62
CA GLN A 87 -8.77 9.60 2.40
C GLN A 87 -9.79 8.57 2.90
N LYS A 88 -9.87 7.44 2.21
CA LYS A 88 -10.78 6.33 2.48
C LYS A 88 -10.08 5.01 2.22
N TYR A 89 -10.35 4.02 3.05
CA TYR A 89 -9.74 2.70 3.00
C TYR A 89 -10.83 1.64 3.01
N VAL A 90 -10.79 0.71 2.06
CA VAL A 90 -11.72 -0.42 1.99
C VAL A 90 -10.93 -1.71 2.20
N TRP A 91 -11.33 -2.45 3.21
CA TRP A 91 -10.66 -3.66 3.67
C TRP A 91 -11.53 -4.89 3.39
N ARG A 92 -10.95 -5.90 2.76
CA ARG A 92 -11.54 -7.23 2.60
C ARG A 92 -10.62 -8.25 3.26
N PHE A 93 -11.16 -9.01 4.21
CA PHE A 93 -10.36 -9.90 5.05
C PHE A 93 -10.18 -11.30 4.46
N GLY A 94 -10.98 -11.68 3.47
CA GLY A 94 -10.84 -12.96 2.75
C GLY A 94 -11.49 -14.16 3.42
N ASP A 95 -12.15 -13.97 4.56
CA ASP A 95 -12.84 -14.99 5.35
C ASP A 95 -14.35 -15.06 5.12
N GLY A 96 -14.85 -14.31 4.12
CA GLY A 96 -16.28 -14.21 3.80
C GLY A 96 -17.01 -13.12 4.59
N SER A 97 -16.36 -12.42 5.51
CA SER A 97 -16.94 -11.26 6.18
C SER A 97 -17.16 -10.09 5.22
N PRO A 98 -18.12 -9.19 5.49
CA PRO A 98 -18.35 -8.01 4.68
C PRO A 98 -17.14 -7.09 4.62
N ASP A 99 -16.98 -6.39 3.50
CA ASP A 99 -15.95 -5.36 3.35
C ASP A 99 -16.15 -4.25 4.40
N THR A 100 -15.06 -3.87 5.06
CA THR A 100 -15.07 -2.79 6.07
C THR A 100 -14.48 -1.53 5.46
N THR A 101 -15.13 -0.39 5.72
CA THR A 101 -14.64 0.91 5.25
C THR A 101 -14.23 1.78 6.43
N THR A 102 -13.02 2.37 6.34
CA THR A 102 -12.50 3.30 7.35
C THR A 102 -12.00 4.59 6.70
N THR A 103 -11.93 5.66 7.47
CA THR A 103 -11.23 6.91 7.12
C THR A 103 -9.82 6.97 7.69
N THR A 104 -9.51 6.03 8.59
CA THR A 104 -8.16 5.85 9.14
C THR A 104 -7.46 4.69 8.43
N ALA A 105 -6.16 4.80 8.26
CA ALA A 105 -5.29 3.80 7.65
C ALA A 105 -5.06 2.57 8.56
N PHE A 106 -6.05 2.21 9.38
CA PHE A 106 -5.95 1.16 10.39
C PHE A 106 -7.29 0.46 10.58
N VAL A 107 -7.24 -0.87 10.77
CA VAL A 107 -8.40 -1.70 11.13
C VAL A 107 -7.93 -2.92 11.91
N GLN A 108 -8.80 -3.49 12.74
CA GLN A 108 -8.60 -4.79 13.37
C GLN A 108 -9.66 -5.77 12.91
N HIS A 109 -9.27 -7.04 12.79
CA HIS A 109 -10.17 -8.12 12.43
C HIS A 109 -9.81 -9.40 13.17
N THR A 110 -10.81 -10.21 13.54
CA THR A 110 -10.62 -11.49 14.25
C THR A 110 -10.99 -12.64 13.33
N TYR A 111 -10.06 -13.56 13.14
CA TYR A 111 -10.28 -14.81 12.41
C TYR A 111 -10.63 -15.93 13.37
N ASN A 112 -11.80 -16.52 13.21
CA ASN A 112 -12.31 -17.58 14.09
C ASN A 112 -12.14 -18.98 13.51
N PHE A 113 -11.71 -19.09 12.24
CA PHE A 113 -11.54 -20.36 11.57
C PHE A 113 -10.11 -20.48 11.03
N ILE A 114 -9.63 -21.73 10.95
CA ILE A 114 -8.35 -22.02 10.31
C ILE A 114 -8.45 -21.79 8.81
N GLY A 115 -7.39 -21.29 8.20
CA GLY A 115 -7.36 -21.02 6.76
C GLY A 115 -6.16 -20.18 6.35
N ASP A 116 -5.97 -20.08 5.05
CA ASP A 116 -5.06 -19.13 4.42
C ASP A 116 -5.92 -18.03 3.77
N TYR A 117 -5.79 -16.80 4.27
CA TYR A 117 -6.62 -15.68 3.89
C TYR A 117 -5.84 -14.66 3.07
N SER A 118 -6.42 -14.24 1.94
CA SER A 118 -5.89 -13.12 1.16
C SER A 118 -6.62 -11.84 1.59
N VAL A 119 -5.90 -10.97 2.26
CA VAL A 119 -6.43 -9.68 2.72
C VAL A 119 -6.11 -8.61 1.70
N ARG A 120 -7.13 -7.86 1.30
CA ARG A 120 -7.04 -6.78 0.32
C ARG A 120 -7.35 -5.44 0.97
N LEU A 121 -6.51 -4.46 0.69
CA LEU A 121 -6.75 -3.05 0.98
C LEU A 121 -6.90 -2.28 -0.34
N VAL A 122 -7.92 -1.43 -0.41
CA VAL A 122 -8.05 -0.40 -1.44
C VAL A 122 -7.95 0.96 -0.76
N SER A 123 -6.88 1.69 -1.02
CA SER A 123 -6.67 3.07 -0.57
C SER A 123 -7.23 4.02 -1.64
N ILE A 124 -8.08 4.97 -1.25
CA ILE A 124 -8.82 5.83 -2.17
C ILE A 124 -8.57 7.30 -1.82
N ASP A 125 -8.24 8.10 -2.83
CA ASP A 125 -8.25 9.56 -2.78
C ASP A 125 -8.69 10.12 -4.13
N SER A 126 -9.89 10.67 -4.19
CA SER A 126 -10.49 11.22 -5.42
C SER A 126 -9.79 12.48 -5.94
N ASN A 127 -8.90 13.08 -5.16
CA ASN A 127 -8.14 14.27 -5.55
C ASN A 127 -6.80 13.91 -6.24
N THR A 128 -6.50 12.63 -6.40
CA THR A 128 -5.27 12.15 -7.03
C THR A 128 -5.50 11.64 -8.43
N CYS A 129 -4.44 11.57 -9.24
CA CYS A 129 -4.54 11.17 -10.65
C CYS A 129 -5.00 9.72 -10.84
N ASN A 130 -4.63 8.81 -9.93
CA ASN A 130 -4.99 7.39 -9.99
C ASN A 130 -6.21 7.03 -9.15
N ILE A 131 -6.76 7.98 -8.38
CA ILE A 131 -7.98 7.84 -7.56
C ILE A 131 -7.89 6.73 -6.51
N SER A 132 -7.36 5.55 -6.84
CA SER A 132 -7.23 4.41 -5.93
C SER A 132 -6.02 3.57 -6.23
N ASP A 133 -5.52 2.89 -5.19
CA ASP A 133 -4.50 1.86 -5.29
C ASP A 133 -4.87 0.66 -4.42
N THR A 134 -4.43 -0.53 -4.84
CA THR A 134 -4.79 -1.79 -4.19
C THR A 134 -3.54 -2.56 -3.77
N SER A 135 -3.51 -2.97 -2.52
CA SER A 135 -2.45 -3.82 -1.97
C SER A 135 -3.01 -5.07 -1.30
N TYR A 136 -2.19 -6.11 -1.23
CA TYR A 136 -2.56 -7.42 -0.69
C TYR A 136 -1.54 -7.88 0.36
N THR A 137 -2.03 -8.68 1.31
CA THR A 137 -1.21 -9.48 2.20
C THR A 137 -1.87 -10.83 2.43
N THR A 138 -1.09 -11.84 2.73
CA THR A 138 -1.60 -13.18 3.08
C THR A 138 -1.48 -13.39 4.58
N LEU A 139 -2.45 -14.07 5.15
CA LEU A 139 -2.49 -14.44 6.56
C LEU A 139 -2.73 -15.94 6.66
N ARG A 140 -1.96 -16.60 7.50
CA ARG A 140 -2.09 -18.03 7.79
C ARG A 140 -2.60 -18.24 9.20
N VAL A 141 -3.81 -18.79 9.33
CA VAL A 141 -4.46 -19.08 10.61
C VAL A 141 -4.50 -20.58 10.82
N ARG A 142 -4.01 -21.04 11.95
CA ARG A 142 -3.87 -22.46 12.31
C ARG A 142 -4.57 -22.76 13.63
N ASN A 143 -4.64 -24.03 13.98
CA ASN A 143 -5.04 -24.49 15.28
C ASN A 143 -3.81 -24.60 16.19
N ASP A 144 -3.94 -24.32 17.48
CA ASP A 144 -2.86 -24.42 18.47
C ASP A 144 -2.95 -25.74 19.27
N ASP A 145 -3.50 -26.78 18.67
CA ASP A 145 -3.59 -28.08 19.30
C ASP A 145 -2.23 -28.79 19.25
N ALA A 146 -1.34 -28.48 20.17
CA ALA A 146 -0.15 -29.27 20.41
C ALA A 146 -0.44 -30.22 21.59
N PHE A 147 -0.56 -31.51 21.29
CA PHE A 147 -0.66 -32.53 22.32
C PHE A 147 0.74 -32.92 22.79
N LEU A 148 1.14 -32.44 23.96
CA LEU A 148 2.41 -32.79 24.57
C LEU A 148 2.29 -34.14 25.24
N GLY A 149 3.12 -35.11 24.81
CA GLY A 149 3.18 -36.45 25.38
C GLY A 149 4.61 -36.94 25.48
N PHE A 150 4.93 -37.63 26.55
CA PHE A 150 6.19 -38.37 26.66
C PHE A 150 5.97 -39.65 27.44
N THR A 151 6.71 -40.68 27.08
CA THR A 151 6.71 -41.95 27.79
C THR A 151 8.07 -42.15 28.47
N PRO A 152 8.11 -42.16 29.82
CA PRO A 152 9.33 -42.46 30.53
C PRO A 152 9.54 -43.96 30.59
N SER A 153 10.75 -44.42 30.35
CA SER A 153 11.18 -45.83 30.58
C SER A 153 12.45 -45.85 31.38
N LYS A 154 12.49 -46.73 32.40
CA LYS A 154 13.68 -46.91 33.24
C LYS A 154 14.77 -47.66 32.46
N GLN A 155 15.99 -47.17 32.50
CA GLN A 155 17.13 -47.87 31.90
C GLN A 155 17.55 -49.08 32.72
N LEU A 156 17.77 -50.21 32.07
CA LEU A 156 18.32 -51.40 32.66
C LEU A 156 19.85 -51.48 32.41
N PRO A 157 20.66 -52.06 33.32
CA PRO A 157 20.33 -52.55 34.64
C PRO A 157 20.00 -51.42 35.59
N CYS A 158 19.16 -51.66 36.60
CA CYS A 158 18.61 -50.69 37.55
C CYS A 158 19.70 -49.78 38.12
N GLN A 159 20.09 -48.77 37.38
CA GLN A 159 20.88 -47.64 37.87
C GLN A 159 19.92 -46.59 38.36
N ASP A 160 20.16 -46.09 39.57
CA ASP A 160 19.30 -45.13 40.20
C ASP A 160 19.14 -43.89 39.32
N LEU A 161 17.87 -43.48 39.08
CA LEU A 161 17.46 -42.24 38.48
C LEU A 161 17.78 -42.03 36.97
N LYS A 162 18.12 -43.08 36.23
CA LYS A 162 18.24 -42.97 34.78
C LYS A 162 16.94 -43.37 34.07
N TYR A 163 16.35 -42.46 33.33
CA TYR A 163 15.15 -42.66 32.51
C TYR A 163 15.40 -42.22 31.07
N ASN A 164 14.87 -42.96 30.12
CA ASN A 164 14.71 -42.52 28.75
C ASN A 164 13.34 -41.89 28.60
N PHE A 165 13.28 -40.76 27.95
CA PHE A 165 12.02 -40.07 27.61
C PHE A 165 11.84 -40.13 26.09
N ILE A 166 10.77 -40.78 25.66
CA ILE A 166 10.37 -40.79 24.25
C ILE A 166 9.35 -39.69 24.08
N ASN A 167 9.64 -38.78 23.20
CA ASN A 167 8.69 -37.68 22.84
C ASN A 167 7.60 -38.25 21.92
N ASN A 168 6.36 -38.24 22.40
CA ASN A 168 5.15 -38.63 21.66
C ASN A 168 4.24 -37.42 21.38
N SER A 169 4.78 -36.22 21.43
CA SER A 169 4.00 -35.01 21.14
C SER A 169 3.58 -34.98 19.67
N VAL A 170 2.35 -34.54 19.43
CA VAL A 170 1.76 -34.39 18.10
C VAL A 170 1.29 -32.93 17.95
N SER A 171 1.58 -32.33 16.81
CA SER A 171 1.16 -30.96 16.45
C SER A 171 0.35 -30.96 15.17
#